data_c33dedb7c84c73b087a83982409ef999
#
_entry.id   c33dedb7c84c73b087a83982409ef999
#
_cell.length_a   1.000
_cell.length_b   1.000
_cell.length_c   1.000
_cell.angle_alpha   90.00
_cell.angle_beta   90.00
_cell.angle_gamma   90.00
#
_symmetry.space_group_name_H-M   'P 1'
#
loop_
_entity.id
_entity.type
_entity.pdbx_description
1 polymer ?
#
loop_
_entity_poly.entity_id
_entity_poly.type
_entity_poly.pdbx_seq_one_letter_code
_entity_poly.pdbx_strand_id
1 'polypeptide(L)'
;MQAGLSAAAGIKRVYKNASVTVRPLADGGEGTVDALVNGCGGRMTQVQVTGPVGRPVVCHYGIIDETNTAIIEMSGAAGITLVNGEEKNPLNTTTYGVGEVIKDAIQNGCRHFIVGIGGSATNDGGV
;
A
#
# COMPACT_ATOMS: atom_id res chain seq x y z
N MET A 1 -13.21 6.11 0.65
CA MET A 1 -13.93 7.00 1.58
C MET A 1 -15.27 7.50 1.01
N GLN A 2 -15.34 8.03 -0.21
CA GLN A 2 -16.57 8.63 -0.79
C GLN A 2 -17.76 7.64 -0.89
N ALA A 3 -17.53 6.40 -1.31
CA ALA A 3 -18.58 5.36 -1.36
C ALA A 3 -19.20 5.08 0.02
N GLY A 4 -18.36 4.98 1.07
CA GLY A 4 -18.85 4.79 2.44
C GLY A 4 -19.69 5.97 2.95
N LEU A 5 -19.30 7.21 2.62
CA LEU A 5 -20.08 8.39 2.98
C LEU A 5 -21.42 8.42 2.23
N SER A 6 -21.46 8.03 0.95
CA SER A 6 -22.69 7.91 0.17
C SER A 6 -23.63 6.84 0.73
N ALA A 7 -23.07 5.69 1.12
CA ALA A 7 -23.84 4.64 1.78
C ALA A 7 -24.42 5.11 3.13
N ALA A 8 -23.62 5.79 3.96
CA ALA A 8 -24.07 6.37 5.21
C ALA A 8 -25.18 7.39 5.02
N ALA A 9 -25.10 8.25 3.99
CA ALA A 9 -26.15 9.20 3.65
C ALA A 9 -27.44 8.49 3.21
N GLY A 10 -27.33 7.42 2.42
CA GLY A 10 -28.47 6.59 2.02
C GLY A 10 -29.20 5.95 3.20
N ILE A 11 -28.43 5.35 4.14
CA ILE A 11 -28.97 4.75 5.35
C ILE A 11 -29.72 5.79 6.19
N LYS A 12 -29.13 6.97 6.40
CA LYS A 12 -29.75 8.04 7.22
C LYS A 12 -30.99 8.66 6.58
N ARG A 13 -31.19 8.55 5.26
CA ARG A 13 -32.44 8.97 4.60
C ARG A 13 -33.62 8.09 5.00
N VAL A 14 -33.38 6.79 5.19
CA VAL A 14 -34.42 5.81 5.57
C VAL A 14 -34.55 5.73 7.09
N TYR A 15 -33.42 5.64 7.78
CA TYR A 15 -33.33 5.49 9.23
C TYR A 15 -32.66 6.73 9.83
N LYS A 16 -33.45 7.77 10.10
CA LYS A 16 -32.95 9.08 10.56
C LYS A 16 -32.09 9.03 11.83
N ASN A 17 -32.38 8.06 12.72
CA ASN A 17 -31.69 7.90 14.00
C ASN A 17 -30.56 6.85 13.95
N ALA A 18 -30.20 6.33 12.76
CA ALA A 18 -29.14 5.34 12.65
C ALA A 18 -27.76 5.96 12.98
N SER A 19 -27.02 5.31 13.87
CA SER A 19 -25.60 5.60 14.05
C SER A 19 -24.82 4.86 12.98
N VAL A 20 -24.12 5.60 12.11
CA VAL A 20 -23.36 5.04 10.99
C VAL A 20 -21.91 5.48 11.12
N THR A 21 -21.01 4.52 11.27
CA THR A 21 -19.56 4.74 11.29
C THR A 21 -18.97 4.26 9.97
N VAL A 22 -18.32 5.16 9.24
CA VAL A 22 -17.60 4.84 8.01
C VAL A 22 -16.13 4.65 8.36
N ARG A 23 -15.59 3.46 8.04
CA ARG A 23 -14.17 3.17 8.22
C ARG A 23 -13.58 2.64 6.91
N PRO A 24 -12.39 3.09 6.50
CA PRO A 24 -11.68 2.48 5.40
C PRO A 24 -11.29 1.04 5.79
N LEU A 25 -11.37 0.14 4.83
CA LEU A 25 -10.86 -1.23 4.95
C LEU A 25 -9.74 -1.41 3.93
N ALA A 26 -8.73 -2.15 4.34
CA ALA A 26 -7.59 -2.51 3.53
C ALA A 26 -7.70 -3.98 3.13
N ASP A 27 -7.41 -4.30 1.87
CA ASP A 27 -7.43 -5.66 1.31
C ASP A 27 -6.04 -6.14 0.87
N GLY A 28 -5.00 -5.35 1.18
CA GLY A 28 -3.62 -5.59 0.78
C GLY A 28 -3.24 -4.97 -0.56
N GLY A 29 -4.18 -4.27 -1.23
CA GLY A 29 -3.93 -3.50 -2.44
C GLY A 29 -3.73 -2.02 -2.15
N GLU A 30 -3.96 -1.20 -3.19
CA GLU A 30 -3.82 0.26 -3.15
C GLU A 30 -4.70 0.89 -2.03
N GLY A 31 -4.10 1.75 -1.22
CA GLY A 31 -4.75 2.42 -0.08
C GLY A 31 -4.65 1.67 1.25
N THR A 32 -3.99 0.50 1.29
CA THR A 32 -3.76 -0.26 2.52
C THR A 32 -2.86 0.51 3.48
N VAL A 33 -1.77 1.12 2.98
CA VAL A 33 -0.84 1.91 3.78
C VAL A 33 -1.57 3.09 4.42
N ASP A 34 -2.31 3.88 3.63
CA ASP A 34 -3.07 5.02 4.13
C ASP A 34 -4.10 4.61 5.19
N ALA A 35 -4.83 3.51 4.96
CA ALA A 35 -5.85 3.04 5.88
C ALA A 35 -5.25 2.62 7.23
N LEU A 36 -4.14 1.88 7.22
CA LEU A 36 -3.49 1.39 8.44
C LEU A 36 -2.73 2.50 9.18
N VAL A 37 -2.02 3.37 8.46
CA VAL A 37 -1.32 4.52 9.06
C VAL A 37 -2.30 5.43 9.77
N ASN A 38 -3.41 5.80 9.10
CA ASN A 38 -4.44 6.64 9.71
C ASN A 38 -5.17 5.93 10.86
N GLY A 39 -5.36 4.62 10.77
CA GLY A 39 -6.04 3.83 11.81
C GLY A 39 -5.19 3.58 13.06
N CYS A 40 -3.88 3.49 12.91
CA CYS A 40 -2.94 3.15 13.99
C CYS A 40 -2.08 4.32 14.48
N GLY A 41 -2.28 5.54 13.95
CA GLY A 41 -1.51 6.72 14.37
C GLY A 41 -0.05 6.71 13.89
N GLY A 42 0.21 6.15 12.71
CA GLY A 42 1.52 6.11 12.09
C GLY A 42 1.85 7.36 11.26
N ARG A 43 3.03 7.37 10.66
CA ARG A 43 3.48 8.41 9.72
C ARG A 43 3.81 7.81 8.35
N MET A 44 3.61 8.63 7.31
CA MET A 44 4.02 8.28 5.94
C MET A 44 5.47 8.67 5.70
N THR A 45 6.17 7.85 4.92
CA THR A 45 7.51 8.14 4.40
C THR A 45 7.62 7.69 2.94
N GLN A 46 8.71 8.05 2.29
CA GLN A 46 8.93 7.70 0.89
C GLN A 46 10.39 7.38 0.63
N VAL A 47 10.63 6.52 -0.35
CA VAL A 47 11.96 6.15 -0.82
C VAL A 47 11.93 5.97 -2.34
N GLN A 48 13.03 6.34 -3.01
CA GLN A 48 13.21 6.03 -4.42
C GLN A 48 13.82 4.63 -4.54
N VAL A 49 13.15 3.76 -5.33
CA VAL A 49 13.51 2.37 -5.51
C VAL A 49 13.46 1.97 -6.98
N THR A 50 13.95 0.79 -7.29
CA THR A 50 13.85 0.18 -8.62
C THR A 50 12.42 -0.28 -8.89
N GLY A 51 11.80 0.24 -9.93
CA GLY A 51 10.48 -0.18 -10.39
C GLY A 51 10.47 -1.54 -11.09
N PRO A 52 9.29 -2.04 -11.47
CA PRO A 52 9.14 -3.42 -11.96
C PRO A 52 9.91 -3.72 -13.26
N VAL A 53 10.20 -2.69 -14.06
CA VAL A 53 10.97 -2.80 -15.31
C VAL A 53 12.33 -2.09 -15.24
N GLY A 54 12.89 -1.93 -14.04
CA GLY A 54 14.22 -1.35 -13.80
C GLY A 54 14.27 0.19 -13.78
N ARG A 55 13.17 0.88 -14.07
CA ARG A 55 13.12 2.35 -13.96
C ARG A 55 12.94 2.79 -12.51
N PRO A 56 13.59 3.90 -12.06
CA PRO A 56 13.36 4.43 -10.72
C PRO A 56 11.90 4.84 -10.51
N VAL A 57 11.35 4.49 -9.35
CA VAL A 57 10.02 4.91 -8.90
C VAL A 57 10.09 5.40 -7.47
N VAL A 58 9.18 6.32 -7.09
CA VAL A 58 9.03 6.75 -5.69
C VAL A 58 7.96 5.88 -5.06
N CYS A 59 8.34 5.12 -4.04
CA CYS A 59 7.44 4.30 -3.26
C CYS A 59 7.15 4.96 -1.91
N HIS A 60 5.87 5.00 -1.53
CA HIS A 60 5.43 5.46 -0.22
C HIS A 60 5.13 4.25 0.66
N TYR A 61 5.50 4.35 1.94
CA TYR A 61 5.17 3.34 2.94
C TYR A 61 4.90 3.99 4.29
N GLY A 62 4.27 3.26 5.20
CA GLY A 62 3.92 3.74 6.53
C GLY A 62 4.86 3.23 7.60
N ILE A 63 5.03 4.01 8.67
CA ILE A 63 5.73 3.58 9.89
C ILE A 63 4.84 3.85 11.08
N ILE A 64 4.63 2.81 11.91
CA ILE A 64 4.03 2.94 13.24
C ILE A 64 5.18 2.92 14.23
N ASP A 65 5.55 4.11 14.72
CA ASP A 65 6.75 4.29 15.55
C ASP A 65 6.62 3.54 16.89
N GLU A 66 5.43 3.47 17.48
CA GLU A 66 5.18 2.80 18.76
C GLU A 66 5.57 1.31 18.73
N THR A 67 5.37 0.65 17.60
CA THR A 67 5.64 -0.79 17.44
C THR A 67 6.82 -1.09 16.53
N ASN A 68 7.51 -0.06 16.00
CA ASN A 68 8.57 -0.19 14.99
C ASN A 68 8.10 -1.04 13.79
N THR A 69 6.85 -0.82 13.35
CA THR A 69 6.23 -1.58 12.26
C THR A 69 6.20 -0.76 10.98
N ALA A 70 6.74 -1.31 9.90
CA ALA A 70 6.56 -0.80 8.54
C ALA A 70 5.32 -1.40 7.88
N ILE A 71 4.54 -0.57 7.21
CA ILE A 71 3.39 -0.98 6.38
C ILE A 71 3.75 -0.65 4.94
N ILE A 72 3.82 -1.67 4.10
CA ILE A 72 4.30 -1.58 2.72
C ILE A 72 3.24 -2.14 1.78
N GLU A 73 2.92 -1.42 0.72
CA GLU A 73 2.21 -1.96 -0.44
C GLU A 73 3.24 -2.32 -1.51
N MET A 74 3.31 -3.59 -1.90
CA MET A 74 4.24 -3.97 -2.97
C MET A 74 3.92 -3.28 -4.31
N SER A 75 2.65 -2.92 -4.53
CA SER A 75 2.22 -2.19 -5.73
C SER A 75 2.87 -0.82 -5.88
N GLY A 76 3.32 -0.20 -4.78
CA GLY A 76 4.08 1.06 -4.83
C GLY A 76 5.44 0.93 -5.51
N ALA A 77 6.07 -0.24 -5.44
CA ALA A 77 7.37 -0.51 -6.05
C ALA A 77 7.29 -1.48 -7.26
N ALA A 78 6.32 -2.40 -7.28
CA ALA A 78 6.21 -3.47 -8.27
C ALA A 78 4.78 -3.63 -8.82
N GLY A 79 3.97 -2.56 -8.84
CA GLY A 79 2.57 -2.60 -9.18
C GLY A 79 2.27 -2.56 -10.67
N ILE A 80 1.08 -3.07 -11.03
CA ILE A 80 0.58 -3.13 -12.42
C ILE A 80 0.36 -1.74 -13.03
N THR A 81 0.18 -0.71 -12.19
CA THR A 81 0.03 0.68 -12.63
C THR A 81 1.36 1.32 -13.06
N LEU A 82 2.49 0.71 -12.70
CA LEU A 82 3.85 1.17 -13.06
C LEU A 82 4.35 0.63 -14.41
N VAL A 83 3.58 -0.26 -15.04
CA VAL A 83 3.92 -0.88 -16.33
C VAL A 83 2.86 -0.59 -17.38
N ASN A 84 3.28 -0.39 -18.63
CA ASN A 84 2.42 0.01 -19.74
C ASN A 84 2.50 -1.01 -20.89
N GLY A 85 1.36 -1.22 -21.57
CA GLY A 85 1.31 -1.97 -22.83
C GLY A 85 2.08 -3.29 -22.78
N GLU A 86 3.10 -3.43 -23.62
CA GLU A 86 3.93 -4.63 -23.78
C GLU A 86 4.82 -4.94 -22.58
N GLU A 87 5.04 -3.96 -21.68
CA GLU A 87 5.80 -4.16 -20.43
C GLU A 87 5.02 -5.03 -19.43
N LYS A 88 3.71 -5.24 -19.63
CA LYS A 88 2.88 -6.10 -18.79
C LYS A 88 3.18 -7.57 -19.03
N ASN A 89 4.43 -7.94 -18.83
CA ASN A 89 4.92 -9.31 -18.92
C ASN A 89 5.59 -9.71 -17.61
N PRO A 90 4.96 -10.55 -16.78
CA PRO A 90 5.50 -10.92 -15.47
C PRO A 90 6.82 -11.70 -15.53
N LEU A 91 7.23 -12.18 -16.69
CA LEU A 91 8.54 -12.83 -16.88
C LEU A 91 9.69 -11.82 -16.94
N ASN A 92 9.39 -10.55 -17.21
CA ASN A 92 10.38 -9.48 -17.38
C ASN A 92 10.27 -8.40 -16.31
N THR A 93 9.49 -8.63 -15.27
CA THR A 93 9.29 -7.68 -14.17
C THR A 93 9.82 -8.25 -12.86
N THR A 94 10.20 -7.35 -11.93
CA THR A 94 10.86 -7.74 -10.68
C THR A 94 10.24 -7.06 -9.47
N THR A 95 10.28 -7.75 -8.31
CA THR A 95 9.97 -7.20 -6.98
C THR A 95 11.20 -6.64 -6.26
N TYR A 96 12.33 -6.48 -6.94
CA TYR A 96 13.58 -5.99 -6.35
C TYR A 96 13.39 -4.70 -5.54
N GLY A 97 12.62 -3.75 -6.08
CA GLY A 97 12.30 -2.48 -5.39
C GLY A 97 11.52 -2.66 -4.09
N VAL A 98 10.72 -3.72 -3.95
CA VAL A 98 10.05 -4.03 -2.67
C VAL A 98 11.10 -4.37 -1.60
N GLY A 99 12.15 -5.11 -1.97
CA GLY A 99 13.31 -5.39 -1.10
C GLY A 99 14.04 -4.12 -0.69
N GLU A 100 14.17 -3.14 -1.61
CA GLU A 100 14.78 -1.83 -1.31
C GLU A 100 13.92 -1.03 -0.32
N VAL A 101 12.59 -1.05 -0.43
CA VAL A 101 11.68 -0.44 0.56
C VAL A 101 11.85 -1.08 1.94
N ILE A 102 11.92 -2.42 2.01
CA ILE A 102 12.15 -3.15 3.27
C ILE A 102 13.49 -2.74 3.88
N LYS A 103 14.54 -2.65 3.07
CA LYS A 103 15.88 -2.22 3.51
C LYS A 103 15.86 -0.80 4.08
N ASP A 104 15.18 0.13 3.41
CA ASP A 104 15.02 1.50 3.89
C ASP A 104 14.25 1.54 5.22
N ALA A 105 13.16 0.78 5.34
CA ALA A 105 12.40 0.67 6.58
C ALA A 105 13.23 0.11 7.74
N ILE A 106 14.12 -0.88 7.50
CA ILE A 106 15.06 -1.38 8.49
C ILE A 106 16.03 -0.28 8.95
N GLN A 107 16.53 0.54 8.03
CA GLN A 107 17.40 1.67 8.33
C GLN A 107 16.67 2.74 9.15
N ASN A 108 15.37 2.91 8.93
CA ASN A 108 14.48 3.77 9.72
C ASN A 108 14.04 3.16 11.06
N GLY A 109 14.62 2.03 11.47
CA GLY A 109 14.40 1.41 12.78
C GLY A 109 13.28 0.37 12.83
N CYS A 110 12.58 0.11 11.74
CA CYS A 110 11.52 -0.90 11.72
C CYS A 110 12.07 -2.32 11.89
N ARG A 111 11.30 -3.14 12.63
CA ARG A 111 11.62 -4.57 12.88
C ARG A 111 10.44 -5.48 12.64
N HIS A 112 9.25 -4.92 12.48
CA HIS A 112 8.03 -5.62 12.12
C HIS A 112 7.53 -5.10 10.78
N PHE A 113 6.95 -5.99 9.95
CA PHE A 113 6.55 -5.65 8.59
C PHE A 113 5.15 -6.19 8.29
N ILE A 114 4.30 -5.34 7.77
CA ILE A 114 3.02 -5.69 7.15
C ILE A 114 3.17 -5.38 5.67
N VAL A 115 3.16 -6.41 4.82
CA VAL A 115 3.32 -6.25 3.37
C VAL A 115 2.01 -6.63 2.68
N GLY A 116 1.36 -5.65 2.07
CA GLY A 116 0.22 -5.85 1.21
C GLY A 116 0.69 -6.28 -0.19
N ILE A 117 0.18 -7.41 -0.70
CA ILE A 117 0.63 -8.01 -1.97
C ILE A 117 -0.34 -7.80 -3.13
N GLY A 118 -1.39 -7.01 -2.95
CA GLY A 118 -2.35 -6.68 -4.00
C GLY A 118 -1.75 -5.77 -5.08
N GLY A 119 -2.32 -5.83 -6.29
CA GLY A 119 -1.95 -4.94 -7.40
C GLY A 119 -0.59 -5.21 -8.06
N SER A 120 0.00 -6.39 -7.87
CA SER A 120 1.31 -6.77 -8.43
C SER A 120 1.32 -6.82 -9.96
N ALA A 121 2.49 -6.46 -10.57
CA ALA A 121 2.83 -6.71 -11.97
C ALA A 121 3.82 -7.86 -12.14
N THR A 122 4.22 -8.55 -11.07
CA THR A 122 5.38 -9.44 -11.03
C THR A 122 5.01 -10.85 -10.62
N ASN A 123 5.92 -11.81 -10.87
CA ASN A 123 5.78 -13.21 -10.49
C ASN A 123 7.17 -13.84 -10.22
N ASP A 124 8.04 -13.12 -9.52
CA ASP A 124 9.45 -13.50 -9.33
C ASP A 124 9.79 -14.02 -7.91
N GLY A 125 8.85 -13.98 -6.97
CA GLY A 125 9.09 -14.43 -5.59
C GLY A 125 10.19 -13.66 -4.84
N GLY A 126 10.67 -12.54 -5.37
CA GLY A 126 11.68 -11.68 -4.75
C GLY A 126 13.14 -12.07 -5.03
N VAL A 127 13.41 -12.85 -6.03
CA VAL A 127 14.76 -13.26 -6.49
C VAL A 127 15.12 -12.60 -7.81
#